data_f9d59a5a4205c7682759400124acebfb
#
_entry.id   f9d59a5a4205c7682759400124acebfb
#
_cell.length_a   1.000
_cell.length_b   1.000
_cell.length_c   1.000
_cell.angle_alpha   90.00
_cell.angle_beta   90.00
_cell.angle_gamma   90.00
#
_symmetry.space_group_name_H-M   'P 1'
#
loop_
_entity.id
_entity.type
_entity.pdbx_description
1 polymer ?
#
loop_
_entity_poly.entity_id
_entity_poly.type
_entity_poly.pdbx_seq_one_letter_code
_entity_poly.pdbx_strand_id
1 'polypeptide(L)'
;GQTYAAANTLDDYEEGTFTPSGTGVNTSSSVGIYTKIGRVCHVQIWIEANGTTAGHLAGLPFASGVGNVNYLAVGSVGFQNGTVNSIMTTSGVGFYMYTSSNTQGVLTNGQQLHCSLTYITT
;
A
#
# COMPACT_ATOMS: atom_id res chain seq x y z
N GLY A 1 21.46 -6.69 33.51
CA GLY A 1 20.75 -6.67 32.26
C GLY A 1 19.27 -6.51 32.47
N GLN A 2 18.62 -6.20 31.41
CA GLN A 2 17.18 -6.10 31.44
C GLN A 2 16.55 -7.44 31.18
N THR A 3 15.50 -7.72 31.92
CA THR A 3 14.65 -8.85 31.60
C THR A 3 13.51 -8.33 30.75
N TYR A 4 13.36 -8.89 29.56
CA TYR A 4 12.29 -8.51 28.67
C TYR A 4 11.14 -9.47 28.83
N ALA A 5 9.98 -8.94 29.21
CA ALA A 5 8.75 -9.69 29.04
C ALA A 5 8.43 -9.74 27.54
N ALA A 6 7.77 -10.81 27.09
CA ALA A 6 7.42 -10.97 25.68
C ALA A 6 6.62 -9.78 25.15
N ALA A 7 5.79 -9.17 25.99
CA ALA A 7 4.99 -8.01 25.62
C ALA A 7 5.82 -6.74 25.41
N ASN A 8 7.06 -6.72 25.87
CA ASN A 8 7.95 -5.54 25.80
C ASN A 8 9.05 -5.71 24.77
N THR A 9 9.10 -6.80 24.05
CA THR A 9 10.09 -7.04 23.01
C THR A 9 9.51 -6.74 21.64
N LEU A 10 10.38 -6.55 20.66
CA LEU A 10 9.96 -6.35 19.28
C LEU A 10 9.79 -7.70 18.56
N ASP A 11 9.22 -8.69 19.24
CA ASP A 11 8.97 -9.99 18.62
C ASP A 11 8.00 -9.90 17.45
N ASP A 12 7.17 -8.84 17.44
CA ASP A 12 6.22 -8.60 16.36
C ASP A 12 6.80 -7.71 15.25
N TYR A 13 8.08 -7.41 15.30
CA TYR A 13 8.74 -6.64 14.25
C TYR A 13 8.98 -7.53 13.04
N GLU A 14 8.62 -7.01 11.88
CA GLU A 14 8.82 -7.72 10.61
C GLU A 14 9.06 -6.70 9.51
N GLU A 15 9.94 -7.03 8.57
CA GLU A 15 10.17 -6.20 7.40
C GLU A 15 10.37 -7.09 6.19
N GLY A 16 10.11 -6.55 5.02
CA GLY A 16 10.24 -7.32 3.79
C GLY A 16 9.82 -6.55 2.57
N THR A 17 9.60 -7.29 1.50
CA THR A 17 9.16 -6.76 0.22
C THR A 17 7.88 -7.44 -0.22
N PHE A 18 7.16 -6.77 -1.13
CA PHE A 18 5.97 -7.34 -1.75
C PHE A 18 5.84 -6.79 -3.16
N THR A 19 4.99 -7.40 -3.95
CA THR A 19 4.75 -6.94 -5.32
C THR A 19 3.32 -6.43 -5.44
N PRO A 20 3.12 -5.13 -5.69
CA PRO A 20 1.79 -4.62 -6.03
C PRO A 20 1.27 -5.34 -7.27
N SER A 21 0.00 -5.62 -7.30
CA SER A 21 -0.59 -6.41 -8.37
C SER A 21 -1.94 -5.83 -8.79
N GLY A 22 -2.36 -6.23 -9.98
CA GLY A 22 -3.63 -5.81 -10.55
C GLY A 22 -3.52 -5.65 -12.06
N THR A 23 -4.66 -5.40 -12.70
CA THR A 23 -4.70 -5.18 -14.13
C THR A 23 -3.81 -4.01 -14.51
N GLY A 24 -2.95 -4.19 -15.50
CA GLY A 24 -2.08 -3.14 -16.04
C GLY A 24 -0.85 -2.83 -15.21
N VAL A 25 -0.62 -3.51 -14.11
CA VAL A 25 0.58 -3.33 -13.29
C VAL A 25 1.71 -4.19 -13.85
N ASN A 26 2.86 -3.57 -14.08
CA ASN A 26 4.07 -4.30 -14.47
C ASN A 26 4.70 -4.89 -13.22
N THR A 27 4.41 -6.16 -12.95
CA THR A 27 4.89 -6.82 -11.74
C THR A 27 6.40 -7.09 -11.74
N SER A 28 7.04 -7.00 -12.90
CA SER A 28 8.50 -7.16 -12.99
C SER A 28 9.27 -5.94 -12.50
N SER A 29 8.66 -4.75 -12.57
CA SER A 29 9.29 -3.50 -12.15
C SER A 29 8.62 -2.84 -10.97
N SER A 30 7.39 -3.23 -10.63
CA SER A 30 6.69 -2.70 -9.46
C SER A 30 7.15 -3.42 -8.20
N VAL A 31 7.36 -2.67 -7.13
CA VAL A 31 7.84 -3.23 -5.87
C VAL A 31 7.32 -2.43 -4.70
N GLY A 32 7.09 -3.13 -3.60
CA GLY A 32 6.80 -2.49 -2.32
C GLY A 32 7.76 -3.01 -1.26
N ILE A 33 8.01 -2.16 -0.28
CA ILE A 33 8.71 -2.56 0.95
C ILE A 33 7.82 -2.25 2.13
N TYR A 34 7.96 -3.02 3.19
CA TYR A 34 7.15 -2.82 4.38
C TYR A 34 7.95 -2.99 5.65
N THR A 35 7.49 -2.32 6.68
CA THR A 35 7.90 -2.53 8.07
C THR A 35 6.63 -2.67 8.90
N LYS A 36 6.56 -3.73 9.70
CA LYS A 36 5.40 -4.00 10.55
C LYS A 36 5.87 -4.11 12.00
N ILE A 37 5.22 -3.38 12.88
CA ILE A 37 5.47 -3.46 14.33
C ILE A 37 4.11 -3.66 14.99
N GLY A 38 3.92 -4.81 15.62
CA GLY A 38 2.61 -5.18 16.14
C GLY A 38 1.58 -5.21 15.03
N ARG A 39 0.55 -4.39 15.13
CA ARG A 39 -0.51 -4.29 14.11
C ARG A 39 -0.30 -3.14 13.13
N VAL A 40 0.74 -2.32 13.30
CA VAL A 40 0.99 -1.17 12.44
C VAL A 40 1.90 -1.60 11.31
N CYS A 41 1.44 -1.42 10.09
CA CYS A 41 2.23 -1.70 8.89
C CYS A 41 2.43 -0.43 8.08
N HIS A 42 3.68 -0.09 7.82
CA HIS A 42 4.05 1.01 6.93
C HIS A 42 4.58 0.42 5.63
N VAL A 43 4.08 0.91 4.50
CA VAL A 43 4.52 0.46 3.18
C VAL A 43 4.97 1.65 2.34
N GLN A 44 5.97 1.40 1.49
CA GLN A 44 6.37 2.29 0.41
C GLN A 44 6.22 1.50 -0.88
N ILE A 45 5.58 2.10 -1.86
CA ILE A 45 5.15 1.40 -3.07
C ILE A 45 5.63 2.16 -4.30
N TRP A 46 6.26 1.44 -5.21
CA TRP A 46 6.59 1.90 -6.54
C TRP A 46 5.80 1.07 -7.55
N ILE A 47 5.01 1.74 -8.36
CA ILE A 47 4.19 1.08 -9.39
C ILE A 47 4.57 1.64 -10.74
N GLU A 48 4.79 0.74 -11.68
CA GLU A 48 4.91 1.07 -13.10
C GLU A 48 3.80 0.35 -13.85
N ALA A 49 3.12 1.08 -14.72
CA ALA A 49 2.04 0.52 -15.52
C ALA A 49 2.57 0.04 -16.88
N ASN A 50 2.11 -1.12 -17.32
CA ASN A 50 2.36 -1.63 -18.67
C ASN A 50 1.08 -1.71 -19.51
N GLY A 51 0.09 -0.97 -19.09
CA GLY A 51 -1.22 -0.86 -19.73
C GLY A 51 -2.09 0.01 -18.82
N THR A 52 -3.36 0.19 -19.16
CA THR A 52 -4.27 0.92 -18.29
C THR A 52 -4.57 0.08 -17.05
N THR A 53 -4.27 0.62 -15.88
CA THR A 53 -4.53 -0.07 -14.62
C THR A 53 -6.00 0.06 -14.23
N ALA A 54 -6.46 -0.87 -13.38
CA ALA A 54 -7.67 -0.62 -12.61
C ALA A 54 -7.39 0.49 -11.58
N GLY A 55 -8.44 1.15 -11.11
CA GLY A 55 -8.32 2.11 -10.00
C GLY A 55 -8.19 1.45 -8.63
N HIS A 56 -8.37 0.14 -8.58
CA HIS A 56 -8.23 -0.68 -7.39
C HIS A 56 -7.15 -1.72 -7.66
N LEU A 57 -6.12 -1.70 -6.84
CA LEU A 57 -4.99 -2.62 -6.94
C LEU A 57 -4.90 -3.47 -5.68
N ALA A 58 -4.02 -4.45 -5.69
CA ALA A 58 -3.85 -5.39 -4.61
C ALA A 58 -2.37 -5.65 -4.34
N GLY A 59 -2.08 -6.59 -3.45
CA GLY A 59 -0.72 -7.03 -3.18
C GLY A 59 -0.12 -6.49 -1.91
N LEU A 60 -0.89 -5.76 -1.07
CA LEU A 60 -0.39 -5.36 0.24
C LEU A 60 0.07 -6.58 1.03
N PRO A 61 1.14 -6.46 1.83
CA PRO A 61 1.73 -7.62 2.51
C PRO A 61 0.83 -8.23 3.58
N PHE A 62 -0.07 -7.43 4.15
CA PHE A 62 -1.01 -7.88 5.18
C PHE A 62 -2.36 -7.25 4.92
N ALA A 63 -3.42 -7.96 5.31
CA ALA A 63 -4.76 -7.44 5.16
C ALA A 63 -4.96 -6.24 6.11
N SER A 64 -5.62 -5.22 5.61
CA SER A 64 -6.09 -4.11 6.44
C SER A 64 -7.12 -4.64 7.44
N GLY A 65 -6.92 -4.33 8.71
CA GLY A 65 -7.54 -5.05 9.81
C GLY A 65 -8.96 -4.69 10.13
N VAL A 66 -9.56 -3.79 9.40
CA VAL A 66 -10.87 -3.30 9.81
C VAL A 66 -11.84 -3.38 8.65
N GLY A 67 -12.82 -4.22 8.81
CA GLY A 67 -13.90 -4.37 7.86
C GLY A 67 -14.86 -3.20 7.85
N ASN A 68 -14.46 -2.03 8.32
CA ASN A 68 -15.31 -0.86 8.44
C ASN A 68 -14.65 0.30 7.68
N VAL A 69 -15.41 0.92 6.79
CA VAL A 69 -14.93 2.03 5.95
C VAL A 69 -14.41 3.22 6.77
N ASN A 70 -14.83 3.37 8.00
CA ASN A 70 -14.38 4.47 8.86
C ASN A 70 -12.94 4.32 9.33
N TYR A 71 -12.33 3.17 9.12
CA TYR A 71 -10.97 2.89 9.57
C TYR A 71 -10.02 2.64 8.41
N LEU A 72 -10.42 2.96 7.20
CA LEU A 72 -9.52 2.83 6.05
C LEU A 72 -8.40 3.85 6.17
N ALA A 73 -7.19 3.42 5.85
CA ALA A 73 -6.03 4.28 5.92
C ALA A 73 -5.82 5.00 4.60
N VAL A 74 -5.36 6.25 4.69
CA VAL A 74 -5.08 7.10 3.54
C VAL A 74 -3.57 7.29 3.45
N GLY A 75 -3.04 7.21 2.23
CA GLY A 75 -1.63 7.36 1.99
C GLY A 75 -1.29 8.61 1.18
N SER A 76 0.01 8.86 1.08
CA SER A 76 0.57 10.01 0.37
C SER A 76 1.21 9.57 -0.93
N VAL A 77 1.07 10.41 -1.96
CA VAL A 77 1.73 10.23 -3.24
C VAL A 77 2.88 11.22 -3.33
N GLY A 78 4.11 10.70 -3.45
CA GLY A 78 5.30 11.53 -3.54
C GLY A 78 5.71 11.87 -4.96
N PHE A 79 5.57 10.91 -5.86
CA PHE A 79 5.91 11.09 -7.27
C PHE A 79 4.85 10.39 -8.13
N GLN A 80 4.47 11.05 -9.20
CA GLN A 80 3.62 10.43 -10.23
C GLN A 80 3.72 11.27 -11.51
N ASN A 81 3.55 10.62 -12.63
CA ASN A 81 3.47 11.30 -13.93
C ASN A 81 2.13 11.06 -14.62
N GLY A 82 1.13 10.77 -13.83
CA GLY A 82 -0.27 10.64 -14.25
C GLY A 82 -1.16 11.58 -13.47
N THR A 83 -2.33 11.11 -13.06
CA THR A 83 -3.34 11.92 -12.38
C THR A 83 -3.68 11.43 -10.97
N VAL A 84 -3.00 10.42 -10.47
CA VAL A 84 -3.27 9.86 -9.14
C VAL A 84 -2.67 10.77 -8.09
N ASN A 85 -3.47 11.24 -7.14
CA ASN A 85 -3.06 12.15 -6.08
C ASN A 85 -3.04 11.53 -4.69
N SER A 86 -3.80 10.47 -4.48
CA SER A 86 -3.86 9.82 -3.18
C SER A 86 -4.19 8.35 -3.33
N ILE A 87 -3.93 7.61 -2.27
CA ILE A 87 -4.28 6.20 -2.17
C ILE A 87 -5.01 5.95 -0.85
N MET A 88 -5.80 4.89 -0.82
CA MET A 88 -6.55 4.51 0.38
C MET A 88 -6.70 2.99 0.40
N THR A 89 -6.51 2.38 1.58
CA THR A 89 -6.74 0.93 1.70
C THR A 89 -8.20 0.57 1.53
N THR A 90 -8.42 -0.67 1.12
CA THR A 90 -9.71 -1.34 1.26
C THR A 90 -9.68 -2.24 2.49
N SER A 91 -10.76 -2.93 2.77
CA SER A 91 -10.72 -4.05 3.70
C SER A 91 -10.09 -5.24 2.98
N GLY A 92 -8.92 -5.66 3.42
CA GLY A 92 -8.15 -6.72 2.78
C GLY A 92 -6.80 -6.22 2.30
N VAL A 93 -6.27 -6.82 1.26
CA VAL A 93 -4.93 -6.52 0.75
C VAL A 93 -4.93 -5.55 -0.43
N GLY A 94 -6.03 -4.87 -0.65
CA GLY A 94 -6.20 -3.95 -1.76
C GLY A 94 -6.07 -2.48 -1.35
N PHE A 95 -5.92 -1.64 -2.36
CA PHE A 95 -5.95 -0.19 -2.18
C PHE A 95 -6.51 0.48 -3.44
N TYR A 96 -7.14 1.62 -3.22
CA TYR A 96 -7.66 2.46 -4.29
C TYR A 96 -6.70 3.58 -4.62
N MET A 97 -6.70 4.01 -5.89
CA MET A 97 -6.04 5.23 -6.33
C MET A 97 -7.10 6.26 -6.65
N TYR A 98 -6.86 7.52 -6.26
CA TYR A 98 -7.79 8.62 -6.48
C TYR A 98 -7.13 9.80 -7.17
N THR A 99 -7.92 10.51 -7.97
CA THR A 99 -7.51 11.77 -8.57
C THR A 99 -7.83 12.94 -7.63
N SER A 100 -7.44 14.16 -8.03
CA SER A 100 -7.76 15.37 -7.27
C SER A 100 -9.25 15.66 -7.20
N SER A 101 -10.06 15.08 -8.08
CA SER A 101 -11.52 15.22 -8.05
C SER A 101 -12.21 14.15 -7.20
N ASN A 102 -11.47 13.34 -6.46
CA ASN A 102 -11.97 12.24 -5.64
C ASN A 102 -12.66 11.14 -6.45
N THR A 103 -12.28 10.98 -7.71
CA THR A 103 -12.69 9.85 -8.55
C THR A 103 -11.55 8.83 -8.57
N GLN A 104 -11.89 7.57 -8.85
CA GLN A 104 -10.84 6.57 -8.99
C GLN A 104 -9.93 6.94 -10.15
N GLY A 105 -8.62 6.97 -9.86
CA GLY A 105 -7.60 7.26 -10.85
C GLY A 105 -7.01 5.99 -11.40
N VAL A 106 -6.47 6.08 -12.61
CA VAL A 106 -5.78 4.96 -13.24
C VAL A 106 -4.42 5.45 -13.74
N LEU A 107 -3.48 4.53 -13.86
CA LEU A 107 -2.23 4.75 -14.59
C LEU A 107 -2.40 4.17 -15.98
N THR A 108 -1.77 4.80 -16.95
CA THR A 108 -1.72 4.30 -18.32
C THR A 108 -0.32 3.80 -18.63
N ASN A 109 -0.16 3.12 -19.77
CA ASN A 109 1.11 2.48 -20.13
C ASN A 109 2.30 3.42 -19.96
N GLY A 110 3.30 2.99 -19.22
CA GLY A 110 4.52 3.75 -18.95
C GLY A 110 4.44 4.74 -17.81
N GLN A 111 3.27 4.99 -17.24
CA GLN A 111 3.14 5.88 -16.09
C GLN A 111 3.63 5.21 -14.81
N GLN A 112 4.08 6.02 -13.88
CA GLN A 112 4.69 5.56 -12.64
C GLN A 112 4.06 6.27 -11.45
N LEU A 113 4.05 5.59 -10.32
CA LEU A 113 3.51 6.12 -9.06
C LEU A 113 4.40 5.67 -7.92
N HIS A 114 4.85 6.63 -7.10
CA HIS A 114 5.57 6.36 -5.87
C HIS A 114 4.77 6.89 -4.70
N CYS A 115 4.36 6.01 -3.81
CA CYS A 115 3.46 6.38 -2.71
C CYS A 115 3.82 5.64 -1.43
N SER A 116 3.25 6.08 -0.33
CA SER A 116 3.42 5.43 0.97
C SER A 116 2.11 5.43 1.74
N LEU A 117 2.00 4.51 2.68
CA LEU A 117 0.77 4.28 3.41
C LEU A 117 1.10 3.59 4.74
N THR A 118 0.41 4.00 5.80
CA THR A 118 0.46 3.29 7.08
C THR A 118 -0.94 2.83 7.43
N TYR A 119 -1.08 1.56 7.77
CA TYR A 119 -2.39 1.00 8.08
C TYR A 119 -2.30 -0.01 9.23
N ILE A 120 -3.45 -0.36 9.78
CA ILE A 120 -3.57 -1.33 10.86
C ILE A 120 -3.95 -2.69 10.24
N THR A 121 -3.21 -3.72 10.59
CA THR A 121 -3.47 -5.09 10.12
C THR A 121 -4.50 -5.80 10.98
N THR A 122 -5.02 -6.89 10.46
CA THR A 122 -5.88 -7.78 11.25
C THR A 122 -5.12 -8.50 12.35
#